data_f70771c2ea05ef81bc12195d6f9cdc29
#
_entry.id   f70771c2ea05ef81bc12195d6f9cdc29
#
_cell.length_a   1.000
_cell.length_b   1.000
_cell.length_c   1.000
_cell.angle_alpha   90.00
_cell.angle_beta   90.00
_cell.angle_gamma   90.00
#
_symmetry.space_group_name_H-M   'P 1'
#
loop_
_entity.id
_entity.type
_entity.pdbx_description
1 polymer ?
#
loop_
_entity_poly.entity_id
_entity_poly.type
_entity_poly.pdbx_seq_one_letter_code
_entity_poly.pdbx_strand_id
1 'polypeptide(L)'
;MKGVVFNNIMTHKRIRKFNTKDTYPEQNLDNDLCQAVVTEGGKTIWLRGQCPQNLDDAVNLDSNDAAEQTHKVMQNIKQLIEEAGGEMKHLVKIVVYITDIKNREAVYRTIGQYTKGVYPVSTGLVVSALARPEWLVEIDATAVVPE
;
A
#
# COMPACT_ATOMS: atom_id res chain seq x y z
N MET A 1 11.42 11.36 -29.93
CA MET A 1 11.07 11.01 -29.37
C MET A 1 11.06 10.91 -28.58
N LYS A 2 11.37 10.80 -28.27
CA LYS A 2 11.02 10.71 -27.38
C LYS A 2 10.86 9.65 -26.49
N GLY A 3 11.42 8.42 -26.33
CA GLY A 3 11.14 7.27 -25.52
C GLY A 3 11.39 7.47 -24.05
N VAL A 4 12.45 8.15 -23.72
CA VAL A 4 12.79 8.43 -22.32
C VAL A 4 11.72 9.29 -21.67
N VAL A 5 11.19 10.24 -22.40
CA VAL A 5 10.14 11.11 -21.90
C VAL A 5 8.89 10.31 -21.56
N PHE A 6 8.60 9.28 -22.36
CA PHE A 6 7.44 8.46 -22.10
C PHE A 6 7.47 7.80 -20.73
N ASN A 7 8.64 7.33 -20.31
CA ASN A 7 8.74 6.68 -19.00
C ASN A 7 8.35 7.63 -17.89
N ASN A 8 8.71 8.91 -18.01
CA ASN A 8 8.40 9.89 -16.99
C ASN A 8 6.92 10.24 -17.00
N ILE A 9 6.32 10.35 -18.18
CA ILE A 9 4.90 10.69 -18.25
C ILE A 9 4.00 9.50 -17.99
N MET A 10 4.57 8.28 -17.91
CA MET A 10 3.81 7.09 -17.54
C MET A 10 3.49 7.04 -16.04
N THR A 11 4.10 7.91 -15.24
CA THR A 11 3.83 7.99 -13.84
C THR A 11 3.00 9.21 -13.52
N HIS A 12 2.30 9.16 -12.41
CA HIS A 12 1.48 10.27 -11.96
C HIS A 12 2.34 11.35 -11.32
N LYS A 13 1.80 12.55 -11.22
CA LYS A 13 2.51 13.63 -10.54
C LYS A 13 2.41 13.42 -9.04
N ARG A 14 3.55 13.33 -8.39
CA ARG A 14 3.65 13.14 -6.95
C ARG A 14 4.14 14.44 -6.32
N ILE A 15 3.31 14.99 -5.43
CA ILE A 15 3.56 16.29 -4.83
C ILE A 15 4.14 16.10 -3.45
N ARG A 16 5.29 16.73 -3.18
CA ARG A 16 5.99 16.71 -1.90
C ARG A 16 6.32 15.29 -1.46
N LYS A 17 7.14 14.62 -2.25
CA LYS A 17 7.69 13.30 -1.89
C LYS A 17 8.51 13.42 -0.62
N PHE A 18 8.42 12.41 0.24
CA PHE A 18 9.21 12.34 1.46
C PHE A 18 9.43 10.89 1.86
N ASN A 19 10.32 10.69 2.82
CA ASN A 19 10.50 9.38 3.43
C ASN A 19 10.23 9.50 4.93
N THR A 20 9.62 8.48 5.49
CA THR A 20 9.24 8.47 6.91
C THR A 20 10.44 8.53 7.86
N LYS A 21 11.65 8.18 7.40
CA LYS A 21 12.85 8.39 8.21
C LYS A 21 13.00 9.85 8.64
N ASP A 22 12.63 10.77 7.75
CA ASP A 22 12.79 12.20 8.02
C ASP A 22 11.61 12.76 8.81
N THR A 23 10.43 12.18 8.63
CA THR A 23 9.21 12.67 9.29
C THR A 23 9.05 12.11 10.70
N TYR A 24 9.45 10.84 10.88
CA TYR A 24 9.31 10.13 12.16
C TYR A 24 10.65 9.51 12.55
N PRO A 25 11.66 10.35 12.85
CA PRO A 25 13.01 9.82 13.14
C PRO A 25 13.06 8.91 14.37
N GLU A 26 12.08 9.05 15.28
CA GLU A 26 11.99 8.20 16.47
C GLU A 26 11.45 6.80 16.13
N GLN A 27 10.88 6.60 14.95
CA GLN A 27 10.36 5.31 14.50
C GLN A 27 11.31 4.72 13.46
N ASN A 28 11.49 3.42 13.50
CA ASN A 28 12.38 2.75 12.55
C ASN A 28 11.61 2.41 11.28
N LEU A 29 11.27 3.44 10.50
CA LEU A 29 10.48 3.32 9.27
C LEU A 29 11.28 3.76 8.06
N ASP A 30 10.95 3.19 6.90
CA ASP A 30 11.56 3.53 5.63
C ASP A 30 10.48 3.43 4.54
N ASN A 31 9.56 4.40 4.57
CA ASN A 31 8.44 4.45 3.63
C ASN A 31 8.57 5.65 2.72
N ASP A 32 8.57 5.41 1.42
CA ASP A 32 8.51 6.44 0.41
C ASP A 32 7.05 6.84 0.21
N LEU A 33 6.71 8.05 0.57
CA LEU A 33 5.35 8.58 0.50
C LEU A 33 5.35 9.94 -0.16
N CYS A 34 4.16 10.47 -0.43
CA CYS A 34 4.03 11.86 -0.85
C CYS A 34 2.77 12.47 -0.22
N GLN A 35 2.66 13.78 -0.32
CA GLN A 35 1.54 14.49 0.28
C GLN A 35 0.30 14.47 -0.60
N ALA A 36 0.48 14.38 -1.91
CA ALA A 36 -0.64 14.32 -2.86
C ALA A 36 -0.19 13.65 -4.14
N VAL A 37 -1.12 12.97 -4.81
CA VAL A 37 -0.91 12.41 -6.15
C VAL A 37 -1.96 13.01 -7.07
N VAL A 38 -1.50 13.49 -8.24
CA VAL A 38 -2.41 13.95 -9.28
C VAL A 38 -2.44 12.90 -10.38
N THR A 39 -3.61 12.41 -10.70
CA THR A 39 -3.81 11.45 -11.80
C THR A 39 -4.68 12.10 -12.86
N GLU A 40 -4.50 11.67 -14.10
CA GLU A 40 -5.24 12.21 -15.22
C GLU A 40 -5.47 11.10 -16.23
N GLY A 41 -6.74 10.80 -16.51
CA GLY A 41 -7.09 9.71 -17.42
C GLY A 41 -6.68 8.34 -16.88
N GLY A 42 -6.50 7.40 -17.80
CA GLY A 42 -6.07 6.06 -17.44
C GLY A 42 -7.19 5.19 -16.88
N LYS A 43 -6.80 4.05 -16.32
CA LYS A 43 -7.73 3.10 -15.71
C LYS A 43 -7.53 3.07 -14.21
N THR A 44 -8.61 3.31 -13.46
CA THR A 44 -8.56 3.23 -12.01
C THR A 44 -8.89 1.80 -11.56
N ILE A 45 -8.04 1.28 -10.70
CA ILE A 45 -8.23 -0.04 -10.10
C ILE A 45 -8.66 0.18 -8.66
N TRP A 46 -9.92 -0.15 -8.38
CA TRP A 46 -10.50 -0.04 -7.04
C TRP A 46 -10.39 -1.40 -6.37
N LEU A 47 -9.66 -1.48 -5.27
CA LEU A 47 -9.53 -2.73 -4.55
C LEU A 47 -10.44 -2.71 -3.32
N ARG A 48 -11.01 -3.86 -3.02
CA ARG A 48 -11.62 -4.09 -1.72
C ARG A 48 -10.53 -4.08 -0.65
N GLY A 49 -10.83 -3.68 0.56
CA GLY A 49 -9.89 -3.77 1.68
C GLY A 49 -9.32 -5.17 1.79
N GLN A 50 -7.99 -5.29 1.77
CA GLN A 50 -7.33 -6.58 1.80
C GLN A 50 -6.95 -6.97 3.21
N CYS A 51 -7.24 -8.23 3.53
CA CYS A 51 -7.05 -8.82 4.85
C CYS A 51 -6.06 -9.97 4.73
N PRO A 52 -5.51 -10.47 5.85
CA PRO A 52 -4.52 -11.55 5.79
C PRO A 52 -5.16 -12.91 5.56
N GLN A 53 -5.66 -13.10 4.35
CA GLN A 53 -6.29 -14.35 3.90
C GLN A 53 -5.99 -14.58 2.43
N ASN A 54 -6.11 -15.82 1.99
CA ASN A 54 -5.89 -16.16 0.59
C ASN A 54 -6.98 -15.54 -0.29
N LEU A 55 -6.57 -15.06 -1.46
CA LEU A 55 -7.53 -14.49 -2.42
C LEU A 55 -8.51 -15.53 -2.95
N ASP A 56 -8.02 -16.76 -3.21
CA ASP A 56 -8.82 -17.76 -3.91
C ASP A 56 -9.83 -18.46 -3.01
N ASP A 57 -9.46 -18.77 -1.79
CA ASP A 57 -10.29 -19.60 -0.91
C ASP A 57 -10.67 -18.90 0.40
N ALA A 58 -10.17 -17.69 0.63
CA ALA A 58 -10.42 -16.90 1.82
C ALA A 58 -9.96 -17.58 3.12
N VAL A 59 -9.02 -18.52 3.03
CA VAL A 59 -8.45 -19.15 4.22
C VAL A 59 -7.51 -18.17 4.89
N ASN A 60 -7.69 -17.94 6.20
CA ASN A 60 -6.85 -17.05 6.99
C ASN A 60 -5.41 -17.51 7.01
N LEU A 61 -4.49 -16.55 6.95
CA LEU A 61 -3.11 -16.82 7.26
C LEU A 61 -3.01 -17.27 8.72
N ASP A 62 -2.34 -18.40 8.94
CA ASP A 62 -2.14 -18.92 10.29
C ASP A 62 -0.96 -18.22 10.93
N SER A 63 -1.18 -17.01 11.39
CA SER A 63 -0.16 -16.19 12.04
C SER A 63 -0.82 -15.06 12.81
N ASN A 64 -0.29 -14.78 13.99
CA ASN A 64 -0.67 -13.60 14.77
C ASN A 64 0.44 -12.55 14.79
N ASP A 65 1.37 -12.63 13.84
CA ASP A 65 2.44 -11.66 13.70
C ASP A 65 2.03 -10.56 12.72
N ALA A 66 2.14 -9.32 13.15
CA ALA A 66 1.67 -8.19 12.34
C ALA A 66 2.44 -8.04 11.03
N ALA A 67 3.75 -8.29 11.04
CA ALA A 67 4.55 -8.21 9.82
C ALA A 67 4.14 -9.29 8.82
N GLU A 68 3.95 -10.52 9.27
CA GLU A 68 3.53 -11.61 8.40
C GLU A 68 2.14 -11.36 7.81
N GLN A 69 1.22 -10.88 8.64
CA GLN A 69 -0.11 -10.52 8.13
C GLN A 69 -0.03 -9.41 7.09
N THR A 70 0.83 -8.42 7.31
CA THR A 70 1.00 -7.33 6.37
C THR A 70 1.62 -7.79 5.06
N HIS A 71 2.59 -8.72 5.12
CA HIS A 71 3.13 -9.32 3.90
C HIS A 71 2.02 -9.97 3.07
N LYS A 72 1.15 -10.73 3.71
CA LYS A 72 0.05 -11.38 3.01
C LYS A 72 -0.88 -10.36 2.36
N VAL A 73 -1.23 -9.31 3.10
CA VAL A 73 -2.08 -8.23 2.59
C VAL A 73 -1.45 -7.56 1.38
N MET A 74 -0.16 -7.23 1.47
CA MET A 74 0.53 -6.53 0.37
C MET A 74 0.72 -7.44 -0.85
N GLN A 75 0.95 -8.73 -0.64
CA GLN A 75 1.01 -9.70 -1.73
C GLN A 75 -0.34 -9.79 -2.46
N ASN A 76 -1.43 -9.77 -1.71
CA ASN A 76 -2.77 -9.76 -2.30
C ASN A 76 -2.99 -8.49 -3.13
N ILE A 77 -2.61 -7.34 -2.61
CA ILE A 77 -2.75 -6.06 -3.33
C ILE A 77 -1.94 -6.11 -4.62
N LYS A 78 -0.69 -6.56 -4.56
CA LYS A 78 0.16 -6.67 -5.73
C LYS A 78 -0.46 -7.59 -6.78
N GLN A 79 -0.92 -8.74 -6.37
CA GLN A 79 -1.54 -9.71 -7.28
C GLN A 79 -2.78 -9.13 -7.94
N LEU A 80 -3.66 -8.48 -7.18
CA LEU A 80 -4.88 -7.89 -7.73
C LEU A 80 -4.59 -6.77 -8.73
N ILE A 81 -3.61 -5.93 -8.43
CA ILE A 81 -3.21 -4.87 -9.36
C ILE A 81 -2.70 -5.50 -10.67
N GLU A 82 -1.89 -6.56 -10.57
CA GLU A 82 -1.35 -7.23 -11.76
C GLU A 82 -2.43 -7.94 -12.55
N GLU A 83 -3.39 -8.57 -11.89
CA GLU A 83 -4.54 -9.20 -12.57
C GLU A 83 -5.38 -8.17 -13.31
N ALA A 84 -5.40 -6.93 -12.80
CA ALA A 84 -6.15 -5.85 -13.43
C ALA A 84 -5.35 -5.13 -14.53
N GLY A 85 -4.13 -5.58 -14.81
CA GLY A 85 -3.30 -5.01 -15.86
C GLY A 85 -2.37 -3.91 -15.42
N GLY A 86 -2.16 -3.74 -14.13
CA GLY A 86 -1.26 -2.73 -13.58
C GLY A 86 -0.03 -3.32 -12.91
N GLU A 87 0.71 -2.46 -12.25
CA GLU A 87 1.91 -2.80 -11.49
C GLU A 87 1.90 -2.00 -10.19
N MET A 88 2.72 -2.41 -9.22
CA MET A 88 2.79 -1.69 -7.94
C MET A 88 3.17 -0.22 -8.10
N LYS A 89 3.94 0.13 -9.12
CA LYS A 89 4.29 1.54 -9.38
C LYS A 89 3.07 2.41 -9.68
N HIS A 90 1.93 1.80 -10.01
CA HIS A 90 0.69 2.51 -10.29
C HIS A 90 -0.15 2.77 -9.03
N LEU A 91 0.30 2.27 -7.88
CA LEU A 91 -0.38 2.49 -6.61
C LEU A 91 -0.34 3.98 -6.26
N VAL A 92 -1.50 4.57 -6.00
CA VAL A 92 -1.58 6.01 -5.68
C VAL A 92 -2.00 6.27 -4.24
N LYS A 93 -2.78 5.38 -3.65
CA LYS A 93 -3.29 5.61 -2.29
C LYS A 93 -3.45 4.31 -1.53
N ILE A 94 -3.07 4.34 -0.26
CA ILE A 94 -3.41 3.29 0.69
C ILE A 94 -4.03 3.91 1.94
N VAL A 95 -4.96 3.18 2.55
CA VAL A 95 -5.46 3.46 3.89
C VAL A 95 -5.19 2.21 4.71
N VAL A 96 -4.50 2.38 5.83
CA VAL A 96 -4.01 1.28 6.65
C VAL A 96 -4.78 1.28 7.96
N TYR A 97 -5.49 0.19 8.23
CA TYR A 97 -6.26 -0.01 9.46
C TYR A 97 -5.53 -1.01 10.33
N ILE A 98 -5.25 -0.62 11.56
CA ILE A 98 -4.47 -1.42 12.52
C ILE A 98 -5.28 -1.51 13.80
N THR A 99 -5.32 -2.67 14.44
CA THR A 99 -6.13 -2.84 15.66
C THR A 99 -5.37 -2.49 16.94
N ASP A 100 -4.05 -2.31 16.86
CA ASP A 100 -3.23 -1.98 18.04
C ASP A 100 -2.06 -1.12 17.58
N ILE A 101 -1.91 0.05 18.20
CA ILE A 101 -0.86 1.01 17.84
C ILE A 101 0.55 0.41 17.97
N LYS A 102 0.74 -0.55 18.86
CA LYS A 102 2.06 -1.17 19.04
C LYS A 102 2.54 -1.91 17.79
N ASN A 103 1.63 -2.27 16.88
CA ASN A 103 1.97 -2.96 15.64
C ASN A 103 2.26 -2.01 14.47
N ARG A 104 2.10 -0.69 14.69
CA ARG A 104 2.22 0.29 13.61
C ARG A 104 3.57 0.24 12.91
N GLU A 105 4.66 0.18 13.67
CA GLU A 105 5.99 0.17 13.06
C GLU A 105 6.23 -1.09 12.22
N ALA A 106 5.85 -2.25 12.74
CA ALA A 106 6.01 -3.51 12.00
C ALA A 106 5.18 -3.49 10.71
N VAL A 107 3.96 -2.99 10.77
CA VAL A 107 3.07 -2.91 9.61
C VAL A 107 3.67 -1.97 8.56
N TYR A 108 4.02 -0.74 8.94
CA TYR A 108 4.54 0.24 7.98
C TYR A 108 5.92 -0.16 7.45
N ARG A 109 6.76 -0.77 8.27
CA ARG A 109 8.07 -1.25 7.80
C ARG A 109 7.88 -2.29 6.70
N THR A 110 6.90 -3.18 6.87
CA THR A 110 6.61 -4.21 5.86
C THR A 110 6.03 -3.57 4.60
N ILE A 111 5.09 -2.63 4.73
CA ILE A 111 4.54 -1.91 3.59
C ILE A 111 5.66 -1.25 2.78
N GLY A 112 6.63 -0.66 3.46
CA GLY A 112 7.73 0.04 2.81
C GLY A 112 8.53 -0.83 1.85
N GLN A 113 8.58 -2.13 2.09
CA GLN A 113 9.27 -3.06 1.18
C GLN A 113 8.57 -3.17 -0.17
N TYR A 114 7.26 -2.94 -0.21
CA TYR A 114 6.46 -3.03 -1.44
C TYR A 114 6.31 -1.68 -2.15
N THR A 115 6.46 -0.59 -1.42
CA THR A 115 6.18 0.74 -1.97
C THR A 115 7.45 1.56 -2.21
N LYS A 116 8.62 0.94 -2.13
CA LYS A 116 9.89 1.62 -2.38
C LYS A 116 9.89 2.23 -3.77
N GLY A 117 10.13 3.53 -3.86
CA GLY A 117 10.12 4.26 -5.13
C GLY A 117 8.73 4.56 -5.69
N VAL A 118 7.66 4.13 -5.02
CA VAL A 118 6.29 4.32 -5.53
C VAL A 118 5.69 5.65 -5.05
N TYR A 119 5.93 6.02 -3.81
CA TYR A 119 5.47 7.29 -3.23
C TYR A 119 3.95 7.47 -3.25
N PRO A 120 3.17 6.50 -2.74
CA PRO A 120 1.73 6.71 -2.63
C PRO A 120 1.40 7.69 -1.50
N VAL A 121 0.17 8.21 -1.49
CA VAL A 121 -0.36 8.83 -0.28
C VAL A 121 -0.83 7.74 0.67
N SER A 122 -0.69 7.95 1.97
CA SER A 122 -1.06 6.95 2.97
C SER A 122 -1.73 7.61 4.16
N THR A 123 -2.81 7.01 4.62
CA THR A 123 -3.46 7.35 5.88
C THR A 123 -3.46 6.10 6.76
N GLY A 124 -3.00 6.23 7.99
CA GLY A 124 -2.96 5.11 8.93
C GLY A 124 -3.83 5.41 10.15
N LEU A 125 -4.65 4.44 10.53
CA LEU A 125 -5.63 4.57 11.59
C LEU A 125 -5.57 3.36 12.51
N VAL A 126 -5.83 3.58 13.79
CA VAL A 126 -6.11 2.49 14.72
C VAL A 126 -7.61 2.39 14.85
N VAL A 127 -8.14 1.19 14.67
CA VAL A 127 -9.57 0.89 14.78
C VAL A 127 -9.78 -0.14 15.89
N SER A 128 -11.01 -0.20 16.44
CA SER A 128 -11.28 -1.08 17.56
C SER A 128 -11.30 -2.55 17.18
N ALA A 129 -11.65 -2.88 15.92
CA ALA A 129 -11.71 -4.27 15.45
C ALA A 129 -11.79 -4.31 13.95
N LEU A 130 -11.42 -5.45 13.38
CA LEU A 130 -11.67 -5.80 11.98
C LEU A 130 -12.71 -6.91 11.94
N ALA A 131 -12.98 -7.44 10.74
CA ALA A 131 -14.05 -8.42 10.59
C ALA A 131 -13.79 -9.72 11.36
N ARG A 132 -12.53 -10.06 11.61
CA ARG A 132 -12.14 -11.22 12.42
C ARG A 132 -11.24 -10.78 13.56
N PRO A 133 -11.39 -11.34 14.76
CA PRO A 133 -10.61 -10.90 15.92
C PRO A 133 -9.12 -11.16 15.79
N GLU A 134 -8.71 -12.15 15.00
CA GLU A 134 -7.30 -12.45 14.80
C GLU A 134 -6.61 -11.54 13.80
N TRP A 135 -7.36 -10.73 13.05
CA TRP A 135 -6.76 -9.81 12.08
C TRP A 135 -6.23 -8.57 12.77
N LEU A 136 -4.96 -8.25 12.50
CA LEU A 136 -4.26 -7.10 13.09
C LEU A 136 -4.18 -5.93 12.11
N VAL A 137 -4.38 -6.18 10.81
CA VAL A 137 -4.21 -5.19 9.77
C VAL A 137 -5.17 -5.44 8.60
N GLU A 138 -5.66 -4.36 8.03
CA GLU A 138 -6.39 -4.38 6.76
C GLU A 138 -5.92 -3.16 5.97
N ILE A 139 -5.74 -3.30 4.65
CA ILE A 139 -5.28 -2.19 3.81
C ILE A 139 -6.22 -2.02 2.63
N ASP A 140 -6.68 -0.79 2.46
CA ASP A 140 -7.47 -0.35 1.33
C ASP A 140 -6.53 0.34 0.35
N ALA A 141 -6.60 -0.01 -0.93
CA ALA A 141 -5.65 0.48 -1.92
C ALA A 141 -6.36 0.89 -3.20
N THR A 142 -5.81 1.91 -3.86
CA THR A 142 -6.28 2.39 -5.16
C THR A 142 -5.07 2.58 -6.05
N ALA A 143 -5.15 2.07 -7.28
CA ALA A 143 -4.11 2.24 -8.28
C ALA A 143 -4.72 2.86 -9.53
N VAL A 144 -3.89 3.59 -10.29
CA VAL A 144 -4.30 4.16 -11.58
C VAL A 144 -3.24 3.82 -12.59
N VAL A 145 -3.63 3.08 -13.63
CA VAL A 145 -2.73 2.74 -14.73
C VAL A 145 -2.82 3.87 -15.75
N PRO A 146 -1.72 4.59 -16.04
CA PRO A 146 -1.77 5.71 -17.01
C PRO A 146 -2.13 5.23 -18.41
N GLU A 147 -2.65 6.15 -19.19
CA GLU A 147 -2.95 5.89 -20.60
C GLU A 147 -1.72 5.61 -21.43
#